data_7d1c91cfab9b826a33db9072c0f1cd89
#
_entry.id   7d1c91cfab9b826a33db9072c0f1cd89
#
_cell.length_a   1.000
_cell.length_b   1.000
_cell.length_c   1.000
_cell.angle_alpha   90.00
_cell.angle_beta   90.00
_cell.angle_gamma   90.00
#
_symmetry.space_group_name_H-M   'P 1'
#
loop_
_entity.id
_entity.type
_entity.pdbx_description
1 polymer ?
#
loop_
_entity_poly.entity_id
_entity_poly.type
_entity_poly.pdbx_seq_one_letter_code
_entity_poly.pdbx_strand_id
1 'polypeptide(L)'
;YSTLLMMTGAGQGGTAGGMKITTIAVLIIMVFFVLKQSNQEPHVFKRTIDQKLINKVAAIIMFSSAYVLFITLLLVETQDYPFVRILFEVVSAFCTVGVSVGDGGILSLSKLFDDFGKGLIIISMVAGRLGVFAFGLLLVGKAKEVHFKYPKGRIII
;
A
#
# COMPACT_ATOMS: atom_id res chain seq x y z
N TYR A 1 6.52 11.33 -10.65
CA TYR A 1 5.31 11.04 -11.42
C TYR A 1 5.12 9.52 -11.62
N SER A 2 6.15 8.80 -12.13
CA SER A 2 6.09 7.35 -12.38
C SER A 2 5.82 6.53 -11.11
N THR A 3 6.37 6.89 -9.96
CA THR A 3 6.11 6.21 -8.68
C THR A 3 4.62 6.23 -8.29
N LEU A 4 3.95 7.37 -8.48
CA LEU A 4 2.51 7.49 -8.23
C LEU A 4 1.70 6.60 -9.18
N LEU A 5 2.05 6.56 -10.46
CA LEU A 5 1.40 5.68 -11.43
C LEU A 5 1.60 4.20 -11.09
N MET A 6 2.80 3.79 -10.64
CA MET A 6 3.04 2.41 -10.18
C MET A 6 2.19 2.04 -8.98
N MET A 7 1.99 2.96 -8.03
CA MET A 7 1.15 2.72 -6.84
C MET A 7 -0.35 2.57 -7.18
N THR A 8 -0.83 3.10 -8.32
CA THR A 8 -2.23 2.92 -8.72
C THR A 8 -2.60 1.48 -9.05
N GLY A 9 -1.61 0.61 -9.23
CA GLY A 9 -1.78 -0.85 -9.36
C GLY A 9 -2.57 -1.27 -10.62
N ALA A 10 -2.84 -2.57 -10.71
CA ALA A 10 -3.62 -3.14 -11.80
C ALA A 10 -5.08 -3.40 -11.40
N GLY A 11 -5.90 -3.69 -12.43
CA GLY A 11 -7.30 -4.07 -12.26
C GLY A 11 -7.49 -5.35 -11.43
N GLN A 12 -8.72 -5.59 -10.99
CA GLN A 12 -9.08 -6.82 -10.28
C GLN A 12 -8.85 -8.04 -11.17
N GLY A 13 -8.09 -9.01 -10.65
CA GLY A 13 -7.72 -10.21 -11.39
C GLY A 13 -6.40 -10.11 -12.16
N GLY A 14 -5.76 -8.93 -12.21
CA GLY A 14 -4.42 -8.76 -12.78
C GLY A 14 -3.32 -9.39 -11.91
N THR A 15 -2.17 -9.64 -12.53
CA THR A 15 -0.98 -10.23 -11.87
C THR A 15 -0.19 -9.22 -11.06
N ALA A 16 -0.49 -7.92 -11.15
CA ALA A 16 0.22 -6.87 -10.43
C ALA A 16 -0.10 -6.88 -8.94
N GLY A 17 0.94 -6.65 -8.14
CA GLY A 17 0.86 -6.48 -6.70
C GLY A 17 0.48 -5.05 -6.29
N GLY A 18 0.66 -4.74 -5.02
CA GLY A 18 0.40 -3.40 -4.48
C GLY A 18 -1.07 -3.11 -4.23
N MET A 19 -1.44 -1.83 -4.33
CA MET A 19 -2.82 -1.38 -4.17
C MET A 19 -3.63 -1.63 -5.44
N LYS A 20 -4.83 -2.21 -5.29
CA LYS A 20 -5.71 -2.44 -6.44
C LYS A 20 -6.40 -1.14 -6.85
N ILE A 21 -6.63 -0.96 -8.15
CA ILE A 21 -7.30 0.23 -8.70
C ILE A 21 -8.68 0.49 -8.06
N THR A 22 -9.40 -0.58 -7.68
CA THR A 22 -10.68 -0.47 -6.96
C THR A 22 -10.54 0.16 -5.59
N THR A 23 -9.43 -0.09 -4.88
CA THR A 23 -9.13 0.51 -3.58
C THR A 23 -8.96 2.03 -3.73
N ILE A 24 -8.23 2.46 -4.75
CA ILE A 24 -8.01 3.87 -5.04
C ILE A 24 -9.30 4.54 -5.52
N ALA A 25 -10.08 3.88 -6.37
CA ALA A 25 -11.37 4.39 -6.84
C ALA A 25 -12.34 4.65 -5.68
N VAL A 26 -12.46 3.70 -4.74
CA VAL A 26 -13.30 3.87 -3.53
C VAL A 26 -12.80 5.02 -2.68
N LEU A 27 -11.48 5.18 -2.52
CA LEU A 27 -10.90 6.31 -1.77
C LEU A 27 -11.23 7.65 -2.43
N ILE A 28 -11.05 7.78 -3.73
CA ILE A 28 -11.37 9.02 -4.47
C ILE A 28 -12.85 9.37 -4.30
N ILE A 29 -13.73 8.39 -4.43
CA ILE A 29 -15.18 8.59 -4.25
C ILE A 29 -15.45 9.06 -2.83
N MET A 30 -14.86 8.43 -1.81
CA MET A 30 -15.02 8.82 -0.42
C MET A 30 -14.56 10.27 -0.18
N VAL A 31 -13.37 10.65 -0.67
CA VAL A 31 -12.87 12.02 -0.55
C VAL A 31 -13.84 13.02 -1.20
N PHE A 32 -14.38 12.69 -2.38
CA PHE A 32 -15.36 13.53 -3.07
C PHE A 32 -16.65 13.72 -2.25
N PHE A 33 -17.15 12.65 -1.61
CA PHE A 33 -18.34 12.73 -0.74
C PHE A 33 -18.08 13.56 0.50
N VAL A 34 -16.92 13.40 1.13
CA VAL A 34 -16.52 14.20 2.31
C VAL A 34 -16.39 15.68 1.95
N LEU A 35 -15.74 16.00 0.83
CA LEU A 35 -15.58 17.39 0.38
C LEU A 35 -16.92 18.04 0.00
N LYS A 36 -17.86 17.27 -0.53
CA LYS A 36 -19.21 17.76 -0.91
C LYS A 36 -20.12 17.98 0.30
N GLN A 37 -19.67 17.65 1.53
CA GLN A 37 -20.49 17.73 2.78
C GLN A 37 -21.87 17.08 2.62
N SER A 38 -21.97 16.03 1.82
CA SER A 38 -23.23 15.34 1.60
C SER A 38 -23.59 14.51 2.83
N ASN A 39 -24.72 14.79 3.45
CA ASN A 39 -25.29 13.95 4.53
C ASN A 39 -25.80 12.59 4.01
N GLN A 40 -25.64 12.30 2.73
CA GLN A 40 -26.05 11.02 2.14
C GLN A 40 -24.90 10.01 2.24
N GLU A 41 -25.27 8.75 2.42
CA GLU A 41 -24.30 7.65 2.35
C GLU A 41 -23.61 7.61 0.97
N PRO A 42 -22.28 7.37 0.91
CA PRO A 42 -21.57 7.30 -0.35
C PRO A 42 -22.16 6.18 -1.23
N HIS A 43 -22.62 6.56 -2.40
CA HIS A 43 -23.24 5.65 -3.37
C HIS A 43 -22.57 5.76 -4.74
N VAL A 44 -22.41 4.62 -5.42
CA VAL A 44 -21.88 4.51 -6.78
C VAL A 44 -22.81 3.64 -7.60
N PHE A 45 -23.22 4.12 -8.79
CA PHE A 45 -24.14 3.39 -9.68
C PHE A 45 -25.39 2.85 -8.96
N LYS A 46 -26.04 3.67 -8.11
CA LYS A 46 -27.24 3.30 -7.31
C LYS A 46 -27.01 2.19 -6.26
N ARG A 47 -25.76 1.94 -5.86
CA ARG A 47 -25.41 1.01 -4.77
C ARG A 47 -24.69 1.78 -3.67
N THR A 48 -25.14 1.62 -2.44
CA THR A 48 -24.51 2.20 -1.24
C THR A 48 -23.23 1.42 -0.92
N ILE A 49 -22.17 2.14 -0.58
CA ILE A 49 -20.89 1.55 -0.15
C ILE A 49 -20.97 1.36 1.38
N ASP A 50 -20.84 0.11 1.85
CA ASP A 50 -20.83 -0.20 3.28
C ASP A 50 -19.63 0.49 3.97
N GLN A 51 -19.88 1.11 5.12
CA GLN A 51 -18.87 1.76 5.96
C GLN A 51 -17.71 0.80 6.33
N LYS A 52 -17.99 -0.49 6.47
CA LYS A 52 -16.97 -1.51 6.72
C LYS A 52 -15.98 -1.63 5.56
N LEU A 53 -16.46 -1.50 4.32
CA LEU A 53 -15.62 -1.52 3.13
C LEU A 53 -14.71 -0.28 3.09
N ILE A 54 -15.26 0.89 3.39
CA ILE A 54 -14.52 2.15 3.46
C ILE A 54 -13.37 2.06 4.46
N ASN A 55 -13.67 1.60 5.69
CA ASN A 55 -12.66 1.44 6.73
C ASN A 55 -11.57 0.44 6.34
N LYS A 56 -11.93 -0.66 5.66
CA LYS A 56 -10.98 -1.64 5.14
C LYS A 56 -10.07 -1.05 4.06
N VAL A 57 -10.63 -0.27 3.14
CA VAL A 57 -9.89 0.42 2.07
C VAL A 57 -8.90 1.43 2.67
N ALA A 58 -9.35 2.26 3.61
CA ALA A 58 -8.50 3.21 4.31
C ALA A 58 -7.34 2.52 5.04
N ALA A 59 -7.62 1.42 5.74
CA ALA A 59 -6.60 0.63 6.41
C ALA A 59 -5.56 0.06 5.42
N ILE A 60 -5.99 -0.50 4.29
CA ILE A 60 -5.08 -1.03 3.26
C ILE A 60 -4.13 0.06 2.76
N ILE A 61 -4.64 1.25 2.43
CA ILE A 61 -3.82 2.35 1.92
C ILE A 61 -2.82 2.84 2.97
N MET A 62 -3.28 3.00 4.21
CA MET A 62 -2.45 3.44 5.32
C MET A 62 -1.31 2.46 5.61
N PHE A 63 -1.61 1.16 5.67
CA PHE A 63 -0.60 0.13 5.87
C PHE A 63 0.36 0.00 4.68
N SER A 64 -0.14 0.11 3.44
CA SER A 64 0.72 0.04 2.24
C SER A 64 1.71 1.20 2.20
N SER A 65 1.25 2.42 2.44
CA SER A 65 2.12 3.60 2.44
C SER A 65 3.12 3.58 3.61
N ALA A 66 2.68 3.19 4.80
CA ALA A 66 3.55 3.03 5.96
C ALA A 66 4.64 1.97 5.72
N TYR A 67 4.27 0.83 5.12
CA TYR A 67 5.21 -0.24 4.78
C TYR A 67 6.27 0.24 3.78
N VAL A 68 5.85 0.87 2.68
CA VAL A 68 6.77 1.39 1.65
C VAL A 68 7.74 2.42 2.25
N LEU A 69 7.24 3.35 3.07
CA LEU A 69 8.07 4.34 3.74
C LEU A 69 9.06 3.68 4.71
N PHE A 70 8.61 2.72 5.50
CA PHE A 70 9.45 2.01 6.47
C PHE A 70 10.61 1.28 5.78
N ILE A 71 10.32 0.50 4.74
CA ILE A 71 11.37 -0.20 3.98
C ILE A 71 12.31 0.78 3.28
N THR A 72 11.78 1.88 2.74
CA THR A 72 12.61 2.91 2.10
C THR A 72 13.57 3.54 3.09
N LEU A 73 13.12 3.88 4.31
CA LEU A 73 13.98 4.45 5.34
C LEU A 73 15.07 3.46 5.78
N LEU A 74 14.73 2.19 5.98
CA LEU A 74 15.72 1.16 6.31
C LEU A 74 16.80 1.03 5.21
N LEU A 75 16.40 1.09 3.94
CA LEU A 75 17.35 1.01 2.83
C LEU A 75 18.19 2.28 2.68
N VAL A 76 17.65 3.45 2.98
CA VAL A 76 18.44 4.71 2.95
C VAL A 76 19.52 4.72 4.02
N GLU A 77 19.26 4.14 5.20
CA GLU A 77 20.27 4.02 6.26
C GLU A 77 21.37 3.00 5.95
N THR A 78 21.08 1.98 5.14
CA THR A 78 21.99 0.88 4.88
C THR A 78 22.69 0.97 3.52
N GLN A 79 22.17 1.78 2.59
CA GLN A 79 22.67 1.86 1.22
C GLN A 79 22.99 3.31 0.84
N ASP A 80 24.17 3.56 0.27
CA ASP A 80 24.66 4.89 -0.14
C ASP A 80 24.02 5.38 -1.47
N TYR A 81 22.69 5.34 -1.57
CA TYR A 81 21.97 5.80 -2.75
C TYR A 81 20.96 6.91 -2.43
N PRO A 82 20.67 7.83 -3.38
CA PRO A 82 19.70 8.88 -3.18
C PRO A 82 18.30 8.33 -2.83
N PHE A 83 17.65 8.94 -1.84
CA PHE A 83 16.30 8.58 -1.36
C PHE A 83 15.30 8.31 -2.48
N VAL A 84 15.28 9.16 -3.52
CA VAL A 84 14.32 9.05 -4.63
C VAL A 84 14.53 7.76 -5.44
N ARG A 85 15.78 7.33 -5.64
CA ARG A 85 16.09 6.08 -6.35
C ARG A 85 15.67 4.86 -5.54
N ILE A 86 15.97 4.86 -4.24
CA ILE A 86 15.56 3.78 -3.33
C ILE A 86 14.04 3.70 -3.25
N LEU A 87 13.35 4.83 -3.07
CA LEU A 87 11.88 4.88 -3.06
C LEU A 87 11.28 4.31 -4.35
N PHE A 88 11.84 4.67 -5.50
CA PHE A 88 11.39 4.14 -6.78
C PHE A 88 11.53 2.62 -6.85
N GLU A 89 12.69 2.09 -6.42
CA GLU A 89 12.97 0.65 -6.42
C GLU A 89 12.03 -0.11 -5.48
N VAL A 90 11.81 0.40 -4.25
CA VAL A 90 10.89 -0.19 -3.28
C VAL A 90 9.45 -0.19 -3.80
N VAL A 91 8.99 0.92 -4.37
CA VAL A 91 7.63 1.00 -4.96
C VAL A 91 7.49 0.04 -6.14
N SER A 92 8.50 -0.04 -7.00
CA SER A 92 8.52 -0.96 -8.15
C SER A 92 8.47 -2.43 -7.70
N ALA A 93 9.24 -2.78 -6.66
CA ALA A 93 9.24 -4.11 -6.06
C ALA A 93 7.89 -4.43 -5.41
N PHE A 94 7.35 -3.54 -4.59
CA PHE A 94 6.08 -3.70 -3.89
C PHE A 94 4.89 -3.80 -4.85
N CYS A 95 4.85 -2.97 -5.87
CA CYS A 95 3.80 -3.03 -6.89
C CYS A 95 4.02 -4.14 -7.94
N THR A 96 5.13 -4.90 -7.82
CA THR A 96 5.52 -5.97 -8.77
C THR A 96 5.59 -5.50 -10.23
N VAL A 97 6.04 -4.25 -10.45
CA VAL A 97 6.19 -3.65 -11.78
C VAL A 97 7.47 -4.12 -12.46
N GLY A 98 8.57 -4.23 -11.69
CA GLY A 98 9.85 -4.72 -12.17
C GLY A 98 10.66 -3.70 -12.98
N VAL A 99 10.34 -2.40 -12.86
CA VAL A 99 11.12 -1.32 -13.48
C VAL A 99 12.11 -0.76 -12.47
N SER A 100 13.34 -0.59 -12.86
CA SER A 100 14.41 0.00 -12.03
C SER A 100 14.96 1.26 -12.70
N VAL A 101 15.40 2.23 -11.89
CA VAL A 101 16.12 3.41 -12.39
C VAL A 101 17.58 3.07 -12.71
N GLY A 102 18.11 2.01 -12.08
CA GLY A 102 19.49 1.59 -12.27
C GLY A 102 20.52 2.66 -11.92
N ASP A 103 21.76 2.41 -12.30
CA ASP A 103 22.88 3.35 -12.16
C ASP A 103 23.29 3.98 -13.51
N GLY A 104 22.32 4.08 -14.44
CA GLY A 104 22.58 4.54 -15.82
C GLY A 104 23.09 3.45 -16.76
N GLY A 105 23.23 2.22 -16.29
CA GLY A 105 23.64 1.04 -17.05
C GLY A 105 22.52 0.02 -17.24
N ILE A 106 22.90 -1.23 -17.53
CA ILE A 106 21.97 -2.34 -17.79
C ILE A 106 21.47 -2.97 -16.47
N LEU A 107 22.12 -2.68 -15.34
CA LEU A 107 21.85 -3.31 -14.06
C LEU A 107 20.74 -2.58 -13.28
N SER A 108 19.85 -3.35 -12.63
CA SER A 108 18.90 -2.82 -11.67
C SER A 108 19.58 -2.31 -10.40
N LEU A 109 19.03 -1.28 -9.78
CA LEU A 109 19.56 -0.76 -8.51
C LEU A 109 19.56 -1.84 -7.41
N SER A 110 18.55 -2.69 -7.37
CA SER A 110 18.43 -3.79 -6.42
C SER A 110 19.57 -4.81 -6.52
N LYS A 111 20.19 -4.98 -7.71
CA LYS A 111 21.37 -5.84 -7.87
C LYS A 111 22.61 -5.27 -7.19
N LEU A 112 22.70 -3.95 -7.08
CA LEU A 112 23.83 -3.24 -6.49
C LEU A 112 23.74 -3.16 -4.95
N PHE A 113 22.58 -3.48 -4.37
CA PHE A 113 22.39 -3.51 -2.93
C PHE A 113 23.18 -4.66 -2.29
N ASP A 114 23.50 -4.49 -1.02
CA ASP A 114 24.01 -5.56 -0.16
C ASP A 114 23.00 -6.70 0.00
N ASP A 115 23.44 -7.83 0.50
CA ASP A 115 22.58 -9.00 0.68
C ASP A 115 21.39 -8.72 1.61
N PHE A 116 21.57 -7.84 2.62
CA PHE A 116 20.48 -7.36 3.47
C PHE A 116 19.46 -6.54 2.66
N GLY A 117 19.91 -5.60 1.84
CA GLY A 117 19.05 -4.79 0.98
C GLY A 117 18.30 -5.63 -0.04
N LYS A 118 18.96 -6.63 -0.64
CA LYS A 118 18.30 -7.60 -1.54
C LYS A 118 17.19 -8.38 -0.82
N GLY A 119 17.46 -8.83 0.43
CA GLY A 119 16.48 -9.52 1.25
C GLY A 119 15.23 -8.65 1.51
N LEU A 120 15.40 -7.37 1.83
CA LEU A 120 14.28 -6.43 2.02
C LEU A 120 13.46 -6.23 0.74
N ILE A 121 14.10 -6.15 -0.42
CA ILE A 121 13.40 -6.04 -1.71
C ILE A 121 12.60 -7.33 -2.00
N ILE A 122 13.16 -8.52 -1.76
CA ILE A 122 12.45 -9.79 -1.94
C ILE A 122 11.21 -9.86 -1.02
N ILE A 123 11.35 -9.49 0.25
CA ILE A 123 10.23 -9.42 1.20
C ILE A 123 9.16 -8.44 0.69
N SER A 124 9.58 -7.30 0.14
CA SER A 124 8.66 -6.30 -0.42
C SER A 124 7.88 -6.83 -1.63
N MET A 125 8.53 -7.60 -2.50
CA MET A 125 7.85 -8.28 -3.62
C MET A 125 6.79 -9.26 -3.14
N VAL A 126 7.10 -10.07 -2.13
CA VAL A 126 6.17 -11.05 -1.55
C VAL A 126 5.00 -10.33 -0.85
N ALA A 127 5.29 -9.31 -0.03
CA ALA A 127 4.28 -8.52 0.66
C ALA A 127 3.31 -7.84 -0.32
N GLY A 128 3.84 -7.26 -1.39
CA GLY A 128 3.03 -6.64 -2.44
C GLY A 128 2.15 -7.64 -3.19
N ARG A 129 2.67 -8.85 -3.45
CA ARG A 129 1.94 -9.90 -4.18
C ARG A 129 0.80 -10.51 -3.37
N LEU A 130 1.04 -10.79 -2.09
CA LEU A 130 0.01 -11.31 -1.17
C LEU A 130 -1.06 -10.27 -0.84
N GLY A 131 -0.73 -9.00 -0.98
CA GLY A 131 -1.51 -7.87 -0.48
C GLY A 131 -1.21 -7.60 0.99
N VAL A 132 -1.02 -6.32 1.30
CA VAL A 132 -0.55 -5.86 2.62
C VAL A 132 -1.45 -6.32 3.77
N PHE A 133 -2.76 -6.42 3.54
CA PHE A 133 -3.70 -6.88 4.56
C PHE A 133 -3.51 -8.37 4.89
N ALA A 134 -3.32 -9.22 3.87
CA ALA A 134 -3.06 -10.64 4.10
C ALA A 134 -1.68 -10.86 4.73
N PHE A 135 -0.67 -10.11 4.29
CA PHE A 135 0.66 -10.13 4.88
C PHE A 135 0.66 -9.67 6.35
N GLY A 136 -0.07 -8.60 6.66
CA GLY A 136 -0.26 -8.14 8.04
C GLY A 136 -0.94 -9.19 8.94
N LEU A 137 -1.97 -9.89 8.43
CA LEU A 137 -2.63 -10.98 9.15
C LEU A 137 -1.70 -12.18 9.41
N LEU A 138 -0.79 -12.47 8.48
CA LEU A 138 0.23 -13.53 8.68
C LEU A 138 1.21 -13.17 9.81
N LEU A 139 1.57 -11.87 9.93
CA LEU A 139 2.48 -11.41 10.99
C LEU A 139 1.81 -11.34 12.36
N VAL A 140 0.57 -10.86 12.41
CA VAL A 140 -0.17 -10.61 13.68
C VAL A 140 -0.89 -11.87 14.17
N GLY A 141 -1.14 -12.86 13.30
CA GLY A 141 -1.94 -14.04 13.59
C GLY A 141 -3.45 -13.76 13.67
N LYS A 142 -4.24 -14.80 13.90
CA LYS A 142 -5.70 -14.68 14.05
C LYS A 142 -6.02 -13.92 15.34
N ALA A 143 -6.72 -12.78 15.20
CA ALA A 143 -7.31 -12.09 16.34
C ALA A 143 -8.30 -13.05 17.05
N LYS A 144 -8.17 -13.23 18.37
CA LYS A 144 -9.18 -13.92 19.19
C LYS A 144 -10.51 -13.21 19.05
N GLU A 145 -11.58 -13.94 18.78
CA GLU A 145 -12.93 -13.37 18.81
C GLU A 145 -13.24 -12.89 20.23
N VAL A 146 -13.34 -11.59 20.38
CA VAL A 146 -13.71 -10.97 21.66
C VAL A 146 -15.22 -10.76 21.67
N HIS A 147 -15.89 -11.48 22.56
CA HIS A 147 -17.38 -11.50 22.65
C HIS A 147 -17.98 -10.28 23.36
N PHE A 148 -17.15 -9.29 23.76
CA PHE A 148 -17.67 -8.09 24.40
C PHE A 148 -17.33 -6.83 23.60
N LYS A 149 -18.26 -5.86 23.59
CA LYS A 149 -18.06 -4.55 22.93
C LYS A 149 -17.86 -3.48 24.00
N TYR A 150 -16.78 -2.72 23.88
CA TYR A 150 -16.58 -1.53 24.71
C TYR A 150 -17.63 -0.47 24.40
N PRO A 151 -18.09 0.34 25.40
CA PRO A 151 -18.97 1.46 25.16
C PRO A 151 -18.32 2.48 24.22
N LYS A 152 -19.13 3.11 23.37
CA LYS A 152 -18.66 4.11 22.41
C LYS A 152 -18.21 5.38 23.13
N GLY A 153 -16.91 5.67 23.14
CA GLY A 153 -16.38 6.96 23.54
C GLY A 153 -16.62 8.01 22.45
N ARG A 154 -17.06 9.22 22.83
CA ARG A 154 -17.10 10.38 21.93
C ARG A 154 -15.75 11.07 21.97
N ILE A 155 -15.02 11.04 20.86
CA ILE A 155 -13.80 11.86 20.67
C ILE A 155 -14.28 13.08 19.88
N ILE A 156 -14.09 14.27 20.44
CA ILE A 156 -14.36 15.56 19.77
C ILE A 156 -13.04 15.90 19.05
N ILE A 157 -13.10 16.01 17.74
CA ILE A 157 -11.99 16.44 16.88
C ILE A 157 -12.27 17.85 16.43
#